data_d05d490a0a513b4af81788fa0a179603
#
_entry.id   d05d490a0a513b4af81788fa0a179603
#
_cell.length_a   1.000
_cell.length_b   1.000
_cell.length_c   1.000
_cell.angle_alpha   90.00
_cell.angle_beta   90.00
_cell.angle_gamma   90.00
#
_symmetry.space_group_name_H-M   'P 1'
#
loop_
_entity.id
_entity.type
_entity.pdbx_description
1 polymer ?
#
loop_
_entity_poly.entity_id
_entity_poly.type
_entity_poly.pdbx_seq_one_letter_code
_entity_poly.pdbx_strand_id
1 'polypeptide(L)'
;MKSTSLFLLVPLAWASCGFAQQAPPQSTAAHGWQQSPNTDAVRAMTYTRFTLVGKFLNAPRTALPNRPAMVLDCIPVAESGAARGKFLAANLLIGTPLKVIYVEPEEIHGTSYYPKIAVRYRFDDRKEESEKWSLGTDKTSATLPKNVVKKVLRARSLTVSAEDDDGLPLAMQFDIPDAAPVEAGCNVD
;
A
#
# COMPACT_ATOMS: atom_id res chain seq x y z
N MET A 1 -84.53 14.00 -0.91
CA MET A 1 -83.58 13.31 -0.03
C MET A 1 -82.17 13.62 -0.54
N LYS A 2 -81.45 14.52 0.16
CA LYS A 2 -80.10 14.95 -0.20
C LYS A 2 -79.08 14.19 0.68
N SER A 3 -78.23 13.36 0.06
CA SER A 3 -77.16 12.62 0.73
C SER A 3 -75.88 13.44 0.64
N THR A 4 -75.35 13.84 1.81
CA THR A 4 -74.12 14.63 1.93
C THR A 4 -72.99 13.66 2.26
N SER A 5 -72.08 13.44 1.30
CA SER A 5 -70.88 12.64 1.52
C SER A 5 -69.77 13.50 2.14
N LEU A 6 -69.33 13.14 3.34
CA LEU A 6 -68.25 13.75 4.08
C LEU A 6 -66.94 13.10 3.65
N PHE A 7 -66.05 13.86 2.96
CA PHE A 7 -64.68 13.40 2.64
C PHE A 7 -63.78 13.72 3.80
N LEU A 8 -63.23 12.69 4.48
CA LEU A 8 -62.18 12.78 5.47
C LEU A 8 -60.80 12.85 4.76
N LEU A 9 -60.20 14.04 4.81
CA LEU A 9 -58.81 14.22 4.37
C LEU A 9 -57.87 13.82 5.51
N VAL A 10 -57.12 12.71 5.29
CA VAL A 10 -56.03 12.27 6.17
C VAL A 10 -54.75 12.91 5.68
N PRO A 11 -54.03 13.72 6.48
CA PRO A 11 -52.72 14.20 6.09
C PRO A 11 -51.67 13.11 6.26
N LEU A 12 -51.05 12.66 5.15
CA LEU A 12 -49.85 11.82 5.16
C LEU A 12 -48.66 12.71 5.63
N ALA A 13 -48.24 12.51 6.88
CA ALA A 13 -46.96 13.02 7.36
C ALA A 13 -45.80 12.19 6.78
N TRP A 14 -45.07 12.75 5.85
CA TRP A 14 -43.83 12.15 5.33
C TRP A 14 -42.75 12.37 6.38
N ALA A 15 -42.42 11.30 7.10
CA ALA A 15 -41.24 11.23 7.95
C ALA A 15 -40.00 11.13 7.04
N SER A 16 -39.32 12.25 6.80
CA SER A 16 -38.01 12.27 6.15
C SER A 16 -36.97 11.65 7.11
N CYS A 17 -36.70 10.35 6.97
CA CYS A 17 -35.51 9.73 7.56
C CYS A 17 -34.28 10.32 6.87
N GLY A 18 -33.72 11.38 7.46
CA GLY A 18 -32.41 11.89 7.11
C GLY A 18 -31.35 10.83 7.47
N PHE A 19 -30.88 10.10 6.45
CA PHE A 19 -29.65 9.34 6.59
C PHE A 19 -28.53 10.36 6.76
N ALA A 20 -28.10 10.55 8.01
CA ALA A 20 -26.83 11.22 8.29
C ALA A 20 -25.74 10.39 7.63
N GLN A 21 -25.27 10.81 6.46
CA GLN A 21 -24.07 10.31 5.83
C GLN A 21 -22.92 10.62 6.79
N GLN A 22 -22.55 9.61 7.60
CA GLN A 22 -21.31 9.68 8.37
C GLN A 22 -20.18 9.87 7.38
N ALA A 23 -19.58 11.07 7.39
CA ALA A 23 -18.34 11.31 6.69
C ALA A 23 -17.34 10.21 7.10
N PRO A 24 -16.61 9.58 6.14
CA PRO A 24 -15.62 8.58 6.49
C PRO A 24 -14.67 9.23 7.50
N PRO A 25 -14.25 8.49 8.56
CA PRO A 25 -13.36 9.02 9.57
C PRO A 25 -12.12 9.55 8.84
N GLN A 26 -11.86 10.85 8.96
CA GLN A 26 -10.61 11.46 8.51
C GLN A 26 -9.51 10.74 9.30
N SER A 27 -8.80 9.84 8.62
CA SER A 27 -7.64 9.16 9.14
C SER A 27 -6.63 10.24 9.53
N THR A 28 -6.59 10.60 10.81
CA THR A 28 -5.42 11.19 11.42
C THR A 28 -4.26 10.29 11.05
N ALA A 29 -3.29 10.81 10.28
CA ALA A 29 -2.16 10.05 9.79
C ALA A 29 -1.52 9.32 10.97
N ALA A 30 -1.80 8.03 11.09
CA ALA A 30 -1.22 7.21 12.14
C ALA A 30 0.29 7.18 11.89
N HIS A 31 1.05 7.81 12.78
CA HIS A 31 2.51 7.77 12.75
C HIS A 31 2.95 6.37 13.23
N GLY A 32 2.83 5.35 12.34
CA GLY A 32 3.21 4.00 12.71
C GLY A 32 2.84 2.96 11.67
N TRP A 33 3.31 1.73 11.89
CA TRP A 33 2.89 0.58 11.11
C TRP A 33 1.42 0.28 11.38
N GLN A 34 0.60 0.38 10.35
CA GLN A 34 -0.80 -0.01 10.39
C GLN A 34 -0.88 -1.51 10.07
N GLN A 35 -1.48 -2.26 10.96
CA GLN A 35 -1.68 -3.70 10.78
C GLN A 35 -3.11 -3.99 10.37
N SER A 36 -3.31 -4.81 9.34
CA SER A 36 -4.62 -5.28 8.91
C SER A 36 -4.58 -6.72 8.43
N PRO A 37 -5.62 -7.53 8.71
CA PRO A 37 -5.80 -8.79 8.03
C PRO A 37 -6.15 -8.54 6.56
N ASN A 38 -5.66 -9.41 5.68
CA ASN A 38 -5.96 -9.36 4.27
C ASN A 38 -6.14 -10.78 3.72
N THR A 39 -6.83 -10.93 2.60
CA THR A 39 -7.11 -12.24 2.00
C THR A 39 -6.78 -12.19 0.52
N ASP A 40 -5.94 -13.13 0.08
CA ASP A 40 -5.74 -13.43 -1.34
C ASP A 40 -6.80 -14.45 -1.77
N ALA A 41 -7.85 -13.98 -2.44
CA ALA A 41 -8.94 -14.82 -2.88
C ALA A 41 -8.51 -15.87 -3.92
N VAL A 42 -7.47 -15.58 -4.71
CA VAL A 42 -6.97 -16.49 -5.75
C VAL A 42 -6.24 -17.67 -5.12
N ARG A 43 -5.47 -17.41 -4.06
CA ARG A 43 -4.70 -18.44 -3.35
C ARG A 43 -5.43 -19.00 -2.14
N ALA A 44 -6.64 -18.51 -1.85
CA ALA A 44 -7.42 -18.84 -0.64
C ALA A 44 -6.57 -18.73 0.64
N MET A 45 -5.73 -17.70 0.73
CA MET A 45 -4.76 -17.51 1.79
C MET A 45 -5.03 -16.20 2.54
N THR A 46 -5.05 -16.27 3.87
CA THR A 46 -5.10 -15.08 4.73
C THR A 46 -3.67 -14.67 5.09
N TYR A 47 -3.42 -13.38 5.11
CA TYR A 47 -2.12 -12.81 5.52
C TYR A 47 -2.31 -11.54 6.33
N THR A 48 -1.31 -11.18 7.10
CA THR A 48 -1.25 -9.92 7.81
C THR A 48 -0.47 -8.91 6.98
N ARG A 49 -1.08 -7.76 6.75
CA ARG A 49 -0.47 -6.64 6.05
C ARG A 49 -0.04 -5.56 7.05
N PHE A 50 1.22 -5.15 6.95
CA PHE A 50 1.76 -3.98 7.64
C PHE A 50 1.95 -2.87 6.61
N THR A 51 1.35 -1.71 6.85
CA THR A 51 1.40 -0.56 5.95
C THR A 51 2.06 0.62 6.64
N LEU A 52 3.04 1.23 5.99
CA LEU A 52 3.65 2.48 6.41
C LEU A 52 3.42 3.54 5.32
N VAL A 53 2.72 4.61 5.67
CA VAL A 53 2.43 5.70 4.75
C VAL A 53 3.57 6.70 4.75
N GLY A 54 4.05 7.06 3.56
CA GLY A 54 5.08 8.05 3.32
C GLY A 54 4.53 9.38 2.84
N LYS A 55 5.44 10.23 2.36
CA LYS A 55 5.14 11.50 1.71
C LYS A 55 6.00 11.67 0.46
N PHE A 56 5.47 12.36 -0.56
CA PHE A 56 6.28 12.83 -1.68
C PHE A 56 7.09 14.05 -1.23
N LEU A 57 8.36 14.10 -1.61
CA LEU A 57 9.23 15.25 -1.41
C LEU A 57 9.13 16.24 -2.59
N ASN A 58 8.83 15.75 -3.77
CA ASN A 58 8.45 16.51 -4.94
C ASN A 58 7.04 16.07 -5.36
N ALA A 59 6.12 17.00 -5.48
CA ALA A 59 4.78 16.70 -5.96
C ALA A 59 4.86 16.31 -7.45
N PRO A 60 4.37 15.14 -7.86
CA PRO A 60 4.18 14.85 -9.26
C PRO A 60 3.24 15.90 -9.87
N ARG A 61 3.44 16.23 -11.17
CA ARG A 61 2.63 17.25 -11.89
C ARG A 61 1.14 16.90 -11.94
N THR A 62 0.82 15.62 -11.88
CA THR A 62 -0.54 15.13 -11.66
C THR A 62 -0.73 14.98 -10.16
N ALA A 63 -1.66 15.75 -9.58
CA ALA A 63 -2.03 15.59 -8.16
C ALA A 63 -2.41 14.13 -7.92
N LEU A 64 -1.48 13.34 -7.34
CA LEU A 64 -1.75 11.94 -7.04
C LEU A 64 -2.75 11.90 -5.89
N PRO A 65 -3.87 11.20 -6.04
CA PRO A 65 -4.87 11.08 -5.00
C PRO A 65 -4.35 10.31 -3.78
N ASN A 66 -3.25 9.56 -3.96
CA ASN A 66 -2.73 8.65 -2.95
C ASN A 66 -1.31 9.03 -2.50
N ARG A 67 -1.07 8.91 -1.20
CA ARG A 67 0.27 9.01 -0.62
C ARG A 67 1.05 7.73 -0.94
N PRO A 68 2.38 7.81 -1.11
CA PRO A 68 3.18 6.60 -1.27
C PRO A 68 3.08 5.76 0.01
N ALA A 69 3.06 4.44 -0.16
CA ALA A 69 2.99 3.53 0.97
C ALA A 69 3.97 2.37 0.80
N MET A 70 4.58 1.95 1.88
CA MET A 70 5.32 0.71 1.96
C MET A 70 4.44 -0.34 2.61
N VAL A 71 4.38 -1.52 2.00
CA VAL A 71 3.53 -2.62 2.45
C VAL A 71 4.40 -3.86 2.64
N LEU A 72 4.27 -4.50 3.81
CA LEU A 72 4.85 -5.81 4.09
C LEU A 72 3.72 -6.80 4.35
N ASP A 73 3.74 -7.91 3.64
CA ASP A 73 2.74 -8.98 3.76
C ASP A 73 3.39 -10.21 4.42
N CYS A 74 2.72 -10.77 5.41
CA CYS A 74 3.22 -11.89 6.21
C CYS A 74 2.15 -12.95 6.41
N ILE A 75 2.46 -14.21 6.14
CA ILE A 75 1.59 -15.35 6.44
C ILE A 75 1.52 -15.51 7.98
N PRO A 76 0.33 -15.62 8.60
CA PRO A 76 0.19 -15.77 10.05
C PRO A 76 0.92 -17.00 10.60
N VAL A 77 1.27 -16.95 11.88
CA VAL A 77 1.89 -18.07 12.61
C VAL A 77 1.10 -19.38 12.50
N ALA A 78 -0.22 -19.30 12.63
CA ALA A 78 -1.10 -20.49 12.56
C ALA A 78 -1.00 -21.24 11.22
N GLU A 79 -0.79 -20.51 10.11
CA GLU A 79 -0.69 -21.09 8.79
C GLU A 79 0.75 -21.46 8.40
N SER A 80 1.73 -20.78 9.00
CA SER A 80 3.15 -21.01 8.69
C SER A 80 3.78 -22.14 9.50
N GLY A 81 3.17 -22.54 10.62
CA GLY A 81 3.74 -23.51 11.57
C GLY A 81 5.01 -23.03 12.29
N ALA A 82 5.36 -21.76 12.14
CA ALA A 82 6.56 -21.16 12.73
C ALA A 82 6.21 -20.36 14.01
N ALA A 83 7.22 -20.02 14.82
CA ALA A 83 7.03 -19.18 16.00
C ALA A 83 6.62 -17.72 15.65
N ARG A 84 6.89 -17.28 14.43
CA ARG A 84 6.47 -15.99 13.86
C ARG A 84 5.91 -16.18 12.47
N GLY A 85 5.05 -15.29 12.02
CA GLY A 85 4.52 -15.29 10.67
C GLY A 85 5.64 -15.29 9.61
N LYS A 86 5.43 -15.98 8.51
CA LYS A 86 6.39 -16.07 7.41
C LYS A 86 6.29 -14.84 6.52
N PHE A 87 7.42 -14.18 6.25
CA PHE A 87 7.50 -13.10 5.26
C PHE A 87 7.07 -13.60 3.87
N LEU A 88 6.16 -12.88 3.23
CA LEU A 88 5.63 -13.19 1.91
C LEU A 88 6.20 -12.24 0.86
N ALA A 89 5.98 -10.94 1.05
CA ALA A 89 6.39 -9.92 0.11
C ALA A 89 6.51 -8.53 0.77
N ALA A 90 7.23 -7.64 0.13
CA ALA A 90 7.20 -6.22 0.44
C ALA A 90 7.09 -5.40 -0.85
N ASN A 91 6.22 -4.42 -0.86
CA ASN A 91 5.97 -3.57 -2.01
C ASN A 91 5.98 -2.10 -1.62
N LEU A 92 6.54 -1.28 -2.52
CA LEU A 92 6.42 0.16 -2.51
C LEU A 92 5.29 0.53 -3.46
N LEU A 93 4.20 1.04 -2.91
CA LEU A 93 3.04 1.52 -3.66
C LEU A 93 3.24 3.01 -3.93
N ILE A 94 3.32 3.40 -5.18
CA ILE A 94 3.62 4.80 -5.58
C ILE A 94 2.37 5.46 -6.12
N GLY A 95 1.51 4.71 -6.82
CA GLY A 95 0.23 5.20 -7.32
C GLY A 95 0.33 5.96 -8.66
N THR A 96 1.52 6.02 -9.27
CA THR A 96 1.73 6.52 -10.63
C THR A 96 2.54 5.51 -11.44
N PRO A 97 2.33 5.41 -12.76
CA PRO A 97 3.14 4.55 -13.62
C PRO A 97 4.62 4.90 -13.54
N LEU A 98 5.45 3.86 -13.50
CA LEU A 98 6.90 3.96 -13.35
C LEU A 98 7.60 3.61 -14.64
N LYS A 99 8.72 4.28 -14.91
CA LYS A 99 9.54 4.07 -16.10
C LYS A 99 10.27 2.74 -16.04
N VAL A 100 9.98 1.88 -16.99
CA VAL A 100 10.69 0.61 -17.17
C VAL A 100 12.05 0.89 -17.82
N ILE A 101 13.13 0.46 -17.17
CA ILE A 101 14.51 0.62 -17.69
C ILE A 101 15.12 -0.69 -18.18
N TYR A 102 14.60 -1.81 -17.69
CA TYR A 102 15.17 -3.12 -17.99
C TYR A 102 14.11 -4.20 -17.88
N VAL A 103 14.13 -5.11 -18.84
CA VAL A 103 13.27 -6.29 -18.89
C VAL A 103 14.19 -7.51 -18.97
N GLU A 104 14.19 -8.33 -17.94
CA GLU A 104 14.91 -9.60 -17.94
C GLU A 104 14.03 -10.68 -18.55
N PRO A 105 14.47 -11.38 -19.61
CA PRO A 105 13.84 -12.62 -20.02
C PRO A 105 14.05 -13.66 -18.91
N GLU A 106 12.98 -14.31 -18.47
CA GLU A 106 13.09 -15.44 -17.57
C GLU A 106 13.47 -16.67 -18.40
N GLU A 107 14.65 -17.26 -18.16
CA GLU A 107 15.17 -18.44 -18.87
C GLU A 107 14.42 -19.75 -18.54
N ILE A 108 13.33 -19.72 -17.79
CA ILE A 108 12.63 -20.92 -17.36
C ILE A 108 11.32 -21.09 -18.16
N HIS A 109 11.37 -21.84 -19.24
CA HIS A 109 10.23 -22.46 -19.95
C HIS A 109 9.04 -21.53 -20.31
N GLY A 110 9.32 -20.38 -20.85
CA GLY A 110 8.31 -19.46 -21.39
C GLY A 110 8.77 -18.01 -21.29
N THR A 111 8.42 -17.21 -22.26
CA THR A 111 8.81 -15.80 -22.39
C THR A 111 8.12 -14.90 -21.32
N SER A 112 8.40 -15.13 -20.04
CA SER A 112 7.97 -14.24 -18.98
C SER A 112 9.01 -13.13 -18.79
N TYR A 113 8.62 -11.91 -19.07
CA TYR A 113 9.44 -10.73 -18.85
C TYR A 113 9.10 -10.11 -17.49
N TYR A 114 10.11 -9.91 -16.65
CA TYR A 114 9.95 -9.15 -15.40
C TYR A 114 10.48 -7.73 -15.60
N PRO A 115 9.60 -6.73 -15.73
CA PRO A 115 10.02 -5.36 -15.88
C PRO A 115 10.70 -4.90 -14.58
N LYS A 116 11.81 -4.16 -14.75
CA LYS A 116 12.56 -3.55 -13.66
C LYS A 116 12.55 -2.04 -13.78
N ILE A 117 12.70 -1.38 -12.63
CA ILE A 117 12.87 0.06 -12.54
C ILE A 117 14.19 0.38 -11.84
N ALA A 118 14.81 1.52 -12.18
CA ALA A 118 15.92 2.06 -11.41
C ALA A 118 15.40 2.72 -10.15
N VAL A 119 15.94 2.34 -9.02
CA VAL A 119 15.63 2.95 -7.74
C VAL A 119 16.91 3.40 -7.07
N ARG A 120 16.92 4.63 -6.58
CA ARG A 120 17.94 5.13 -5.66
C ARG A 120 17.29 5.28 -4.30
N TYR A 121 18.01 4.87 -3.26
CA TYR A 121 17.47 4.95 -1.91
C TYR A 121 18.57 5.25 -0.89
N ARG A 122 18.16 5.86 0.21
CA ARG A 122 19.04 6.21 1.33
C ARG A 122 18.33 5.97 2.65
N PHE A 123 19.00 5.27 3.53
CA PHE A 123 18.58 5.08 4.92
C PHE A 123 19.24 6.10 5.81
N ASP A 124 18.46 6.80 6.63
CA ASP A 124 18.95 7.81 7.55
C ASP A 124 19.91 8.81 6.84
N ASP A 125 21.06 9.09 7.40
CA ASP A 125 22.10 9.95 6.81
C ASP A 125 23.20 9.16 6.09
N ARG A 126 22.93 7.88 5.74
CA ARG A 126 23.91 7.03 5.05
C ARG A 126 24.05 7.41 3.57
N LYS A 127 25.07 6.84 2.93
CA LYS A 127 25.28 6.99 1.49
C LYS A 127 24.09 6.44 0.70
N GLU A 128 23.74 7.13 -0.38
CA GLU A 128 22.74 6.67 -1.34
C GLU A 128 23.20 5.37 -2.03
N GLU A 129 22.30 4.42 -2.13
CA GLU A 129 22.45 3.15 -2.84
C GLU A 129 21.55 3.17 -4.09
N SER A 130 21.92 2.41 -5.11
CA SER A 130 21.15 2.28 -6.35
C SER A 130 21.00 0.80 -6.70
N GLU A 131 19.77 0.39 -6.97
CA GLU A 131 19.41 -0.99 -7.36
C GLU A 131 18.31 -1.00 -8.42
N LYS A 132 18.13 -2.18 -9.04
CA LYS A 132 16.99 -2.44 -9.92
C LYS A 132 15.95 -3.25 -9.15
N TRP A 133 14.76 -2.68 -8.97
CA TRP A 133 13.65 -3.35 -8.31
C TRP A 133 12.65 -3.88 -9.34
N SER A 134 11.99 -4.99 -9.01
CA SER A 134 10.94 -5.55 -9.87
C SER A 134 9.70 -4.66 -9.85
N LEU A 135 9.19 -4.33 -11.03
CA LEU A 135 7.96 -3.56 -11.19
C LEU A 135 6.76 -4.48 -10.99
N GLY A 136 5.76 -4.02 -10.26
CA GLY A 136 4.48 -4.71 -10.14
C GLY A 136 3.71 -4.76 -11.47
N THR A 137 2.80 -5.71 -11.60
CA THR A 137 1.95 -5.86 -12.79
C THR A 137 1.03 -4.67 -13.05
N ASP A 138 0.73 -3.92 -11.98
CA ASP A 138 -0.04 -2.66 -12.02
C ASP A 138 0.77 -1.46 -12.55
N LYS A 139 2.07 -1.64 -12.77
CA LYS A 139 3.06 -0.62 -13.16
C LYS A 139 3.19 0.57 -12.21
N THR A 140 2.49 0.56 -11.09
CA THR A 140 2.43 1.66 -10.11
C THR A 140 3.07 1.28 -8.77
N SER A 141 3.59 0.06 -8.68
CA SER A 141 4.27 -0.46 -7.50
C SER A 141 5.60 -1.11 -7.85
N ALA A 142 6.47 -1.23 -6.85
CA ALA A 142 7.74 -1.93 -6.97
C ALA A 142 7.97 -2.87 -5.79
N THR A 143 8.50 -4.07 -6.08
CA THR A 143 8.82 -5.03 -5.02
C THR A 143 10.15 -4.67 -4.38
N LEU A 144 10.16 -4.53 -3.04
CA LEU A 144 11.38 -4.33 -2.27
C LEU A 144 12.16 -5.64 -2.14
N PRO A 145 13.45 -5.64 -2.44
CA PRO A 145 14.33 -6.78 -2.15
C PRO A 145 14.38 -7.09 -0.64
N LYS A 146 14.48 -8.36 -0.29
CA LYS A 146 14.49 -8.81 1.11
C LYS A 146 15.59 -8.16 1.94
N ASN A 147 16.81 -7.97 1.36
CA ASN A 147 17.90 -7.26 2.01
C ASN A 147 17.57 -5.79 2.33
N VAL A 148 16.78 -5.13 1.46
CA VAL A 148 16.29 -3.76 1.69
C VAL A 148 15.27 -3.76 2.82
N VAL A 149 14.34 -4.71 2.86
CA VAL A 149 13.36 -4.84 3.95
C VAL A 149 14.06 -5.00 5.30
N LYS A 150 15.10 -5.83 5.40
CA LYS A 150 15.89 -5.98 6.63
C LYS A 150 16.54 -4.66 7.09
N LYS A 151 16.99 -3.82 6.15
CA LYS A 151 17.53 -2.49 6.45
C LYS A 151 16.42 -1.53 6.90
N VAL A 152 15.23 -1.59 6.27
CA VAL A 152 14.05 -0.79 6.65
C VAL A 152 13.72 -1.00 8.12
N LEU A 153 13.61 -2.25 8.58
CA LEU A 153 13.23 -2.57 9.96
C LEU A 153 14.25 -2.08 11.02
N ARG A 154 15.43 -1.63 10.60
CA ARG A 154 16.52 -1.14 11.48
C ARG A 154 16.81 0.35 11.31
N ALA A 155 16.16 1.01 10.37
CA ALA A 155 16.37 2.42 10.08
C ALA A 155 15.29 3.28 10.76
N ARG A 156 15.54 4.59 10.83
CA ARG A 156 14.57 5.60 11.30
C ARG A 156 13.88 6.31 10.13
N SER A 157 14.55 6.35 8.99
CA SER A 157 14.00 6.96 7.80
C SER A 157 14.49 6.27 6.52
N LEU A 158 13.69 6.35 5.48
CA LEU A 158 14.04 5.90 4.14
C LEU A 158 13.61 6.97 3.15
N THR A 159 14.55 7.44 2.34
CA THR A 159 14.27 8.23 1.13
C THR A 159 14.42 7.33 -0.07
N VAL A 160 13.45 7.35 -0.97
CA VAL A 160 13.44 6.58 -2.22
C VAL A 160 13.22 7.52 -3.39
N SER A 161 13.97 7.34 -4.47
CA SER A 161 13.81 8.06 -5.73
C SER A 161 13.69 7.08 -6.89
N ALA A 162 12.73 7.34 -7.78
CA ALA A 162 12.51 6.62 -9.02
C ALA A 162 12.13 7.62 -10.12
N GLU A 163 11.86 7.16 -11.34
CA GLU A 163 11.30 7.98 -12.43
C GLU A 163 9.89 7.48 -12.76
N ASP A 164 8.98 8.41 -13.04
CA ASP A 164 7.69 8.05 -13.63
C ASP A 164 7.81 7.69 -15.11
N ASP A 165 6.71 7.30 -15.75
CA ASP A 165 6.69 6.87 -17.16
C ASP A 165 7.13 7.98 -18.13
N ASP A 166 6.95 9.23 -17.75
CA ASP A 166 7.43 10.41 -18.50
C ASP A 166 8.93 10.70 -18.24
N GLY A 167 9.58 9.96 -17.35
CA GLY A 167 10.98 10.15 -16.94
C GLY A 167 11.18 11.30 -15.95
N LEU A 168 10.13 11.76 -15.30
CA LEU A 168 10.22 12.79 -14.27
C LEU A 168 10.62 12.15 -12.92
N PRO A 169 11.51 12.82 -12.17
CA PRO A 169 11.96 12.29 -10.89
C PRO A 169 10.84 12.30 -9.86
N LEU A 170 10.62 11.17 -9.21
CA LEU A 170 9.76 10.98 -8.05
C LEU A 170 10.66 10.78 -6.84
N ALA A 171 10.47 11.57 -5.79
CA ALA A 171 11.16 11.39 -4.52
C ALA A 171 10.15 11.25 -3.39
N MET A 172 10.35 10.23 -2.56
CA MET A 172 9.45 9.84 -1.48
C MET A 172 10.26 9.68 -0.19
N GLN A 173 9.64 9.99 0.94
CA GLN A 173 10.23 9.80 2.25
C GLN A 173 9.25 9.02 3.15
N PHE A 174 9.83 8.11 3.91
CA PHE A 174 9.17 7.33 4.95
C PHE A 174 9.88 7.58 6.27
N ASP A 175 9.12 8.04 7.26
CA ASP A 175 9.58 8.12 8.65
C ASP A 175 9.25 6.76 9.27
N ILE A 176 10.27 5.95 9.57
CA ILE A 176 10.11 4.55 9.99
C ILE A 176 9.99 4.51 11.51
N PRO A 177 8.82 4.10 12.03
CA PRO A 177 8.61 3.92 13.46
C PRO A 177 9.30 2.64 13.93
N ASP A 178 9.20 2.38 15.25
CA ASP A 178 9.64 1.11 15.83
C ASP A 178 9.11 -0.08 15.03
N ALA A 179 10.00 -1.00 14.68
CA ALA A 179 9.68 -2.19 13.91
C ALA A 179 9.09 -3.33 14.77
N ALA A 180 9.05 -3.20 16.09
CA ALA A 180 8.57 -4.24 17.00
C ALA A 180 7.23 -4.87 16.59
N PRO A 181 6.20 -4.12 16.14
CA PRO A 181 4.96 -4.72 15.68
C PRO A 181 5.13 -5.64 14.46
N VAL A 182 6.02 -5.25 13.54
CA VAL A 182 6.31 -6.07 12.35
C VAL A 182 7.11 -7.31 12.75
N GLU A 183 8.14 -7.14 13.57
CA GLU A 183 9.01 -8.24 14.02
C GLU A 183 8.28 -9.26 14.89
N ALA A 184 7.27 -8.82 15.65
CA ALA A 184 6.42 -9.71 16.42
C ALA A 184 5.52 -10.57 15.52
N GLY A 185 5.04 -10.02 14.40
CA GLY A 185 4.10 -10.69 13.49
C GLY A 185 4.76 -11.38 12.29
N CYS A 186 6.01 -11.10 11.99
CA CYS A 186 6.67 -11.50 10.73
C CYS A 186 8.15 -11.85 10.92
N ASN A 187 8.56 -13.01 10.46
CA ASN A 187 9.97 -13.36 10.36
C ASN A 187 10.50 -12.97 8.99
N VAL A 188 11.37 -11.97 8.94
CA VAL A 188 12.01 -11.47 7.72
C VAL A 188 13.42 -12.06 7.52
N ASP A 189 13.87 -12.99 8.36
CA ASP A 189 15.18 -13.64 8.29
C ASP A 189 15.38 -14.57 7.10
#